data_8ce0161e93c3be25af8832dc217f5371
#
_entry.id   8ce0161e93c3be25af8832dc217f5371
#
_cell.length_a   1.000
_cell.length_b   1.000
_cell.length_c   1.000
_cell.angle_alpha   90.00
_cell.angle_beta   90.00
_cell.angle_gamma   90.00
#
_symmetry.space_group_name_H-M   'P 1'
#
loop_
_entity.id
_entity.type
_entity.pdbx_description
1 polymer ?
#
loop_
_entity_poly.entity_id
_entity_poly.type
_entity_poly.pdbx_seq_one_letter_code
_entity_poly.pdbx_strand_id
1 'polypeptide(L)'
;MTKQSGVVWQIIYCLIFFIVLMNLYYLGREWLAKPAKLTLEKDGVQLYKSVVSPDKIERWRELCKTKKYKELKTEMHSDKNIQEVVKSISPEYILQDYIWIIQKSSVHTCHRDNNGKFFNEGQKHDSYTMLVYLESMDKCLGVIPGSHKSQYTNAVNITESVEDIICSAGDVIMFNANLVHVGTLTEKDDNLRVQMKVSHPDDLAVLNYYQNFNKVLNRDNNNPRILRQMQRSVSCTFPIVSDFTQSENISSSRGTDNGAEISSAQKLFSWLFYGRTDFYDLPNAF
;
A
#
# COMPACT_ATOMS: atom_id res chain seq x y z
N MET A 1 45.92 -4.39 -13.97
CA MET A 1 44.70 -4.06 -13.15
C MET A 1 45.21 -3.34 -11.91
N THR A 2 44.82 -2.09 -11.74
CA THR A 2 45.35 -1.23 -10.66
C THR A 2 44.75 -1.65 -9.29
N LYS A 3 45.51 -1.43 -8.19
CA LYS A 3 45.04 -1.72 -6.82
C LYS A 3 43.64 -1.14 -6.51
N GLN A 4 43.26 -0.04 -7.14
CA GLN A 4 41.95 0.57 -7.01
C GLN A 4 40.79 -0.30 -7.54
N SER A 5 40.99 -1.05 -8.62
CA SER A 5 39.95 -1.95 -9.16
C SER A 5 39.63 -3.10 -8.19
N GLY A 6 40.62 -3.59 -7.42
CA GLY A 6 40.42 -4.65 -6.44
C GLY A 6 39.54 -4.22 -5.27
N VAL A 7 39.72 -3.00 -4.76
CA VAL A 7 38.91 -2.46 -3.65
C VAL A 7 37.43 -2.29 -4.06
N VAL A 8 37.21 -1.77 -5.27
CA VAL A 8 35.85 -1.59 -5.80
C VAL A 8 35.10 -2.94 -5.88
N TRP A 9 35.75 -3.98 -6.41
CA TRP A 9 35.17 -5.30 -6.49
C TRP A 9 34.90 -5.92 -5.11
N GLN A 10 35.80 -5.71 -4.14
CA GLN A 10 35.57 -6.17 -2.77
C GLN A 10 34.32 -5.51 -2.15
N ILE A 11 34.14 -4.19 -2.32
CA ILE A 11 32.96 -3.47 -1.86
C ILE A 11 31.69 -4.04 -2.52
N ILE A 12 31.73 -4.26 -3.83
CA ILE A 12 30.58 -4.82 -4.57
C ILE A 12 30.22 -6.23 -4.04
N TYR A 13 31.21 -7.11 -3.82
CA TYR A 13 30.96 -8.44 -3.26
C TYR A 13 30.41 -8.39 -1.83
N CYS A 14 30.93 -7.49 -0.99
CA CYS A 14 30.38 -7.30 0.36
C CYS A 14 28.93 -6.82 0.33
N LEU A 15 28.58 -5.90 -0.56
CA LEU A 15 27.22 -5.40 -0.72
C LEU A 15 26.28 -6.52 -1.22
N ILE A 16 26.70 -7.30 -2.22
CA ILE A 16 25.92 -8.43 -2.74
C ILE A 16 25.72 -9.46 -1.61
N PHE A 17 26.78 -9.82 -0.90
CA PHE A 17 26.70 -10.77 0.21
C PHE A 17 25.75 -10.28 1.30
N PHE A 18 25.84 -9.01 1.69
CA PHE A 18 24.96 -8.39 2.66
C PHE A 18 23.48 -8.45 2.19
N ILE A 19 23.21 -8.09 0.94
CA ILE A 19 21.84 -8.14 0.36
C ILE A 19 21.31 -9.57 0.40
N VAL A 20 22.11 -10.55 -0.01
CA VAL A 20 21.70 -11.97 0.03
C VAL A 20 21.42 -12.42 1.47
N LEU A 21 22.30 -12.10 2.41
CA LEU A 21 22.12 -12.48 3.82
C LEU A 21 20.85 -11.86 4.42
N MET A 22 20.60 -10.58 4.13
CA MET A 22 19.39 -9.89 4.60
C MET A 22 18.12 -10.49 4.00
N ASN A 23 18.15 -10.88 2.71
CA ASN A 23 17.02 -11.57 2.09
C ASN A 23 16.74 -12.94 2.72
N LEU A 24 17.79 -13.73 2.97
CA LEU A 24 17.63 -15.04 3.63
C LEU A 24 17.11 -14.89 5.05
N TYR A 25 17.60 -13.91 5.80
CA TYR A 25 17.13 -13.61 7.14
C TYR A 25 15.66 -13.19 7.13
N TYR A 26 15.26 -12.29 6.23
CA TYR A 26 13.89 -11.84 6.08
C TYR A 26 12.94 -13.00 5.73
N LEU A 27 13.29 -13.82 4.75
CA LEU A 27 12.51 -14.99 4.35
C LEU A 27 12.35 -15.99 5.50
N GLY A 28 13.42 -16.23 6.26
CA GLY A 28 13.35 -17.09 7.44
C GLY A 28 12.39 -16.57 8.52
N ARG A 29 12.38 -15.26 8.74
CA ARG A 29 11.43 -14.62 9.67
C ARG A 29 9.98 -14.69 9.20
N GLU A 30 9.72 -14.43 7.91
CA GLU A 30 8.37 -14.57 7.34
C GLU A 30 7.84 -15.99 7.51
N TRP A 31 8.72 -16.98 7.30
CA TRP A 31 8.34 -18.38 7.46
C TRP A 31 8.01 -18.78 8.91
N LEU A 32 8.64 -18.13 9.88
CA LEU A 32 8.44 -18.38 11.31
C LEU A 32 7.35 -17.50 11.94
N ALA A 33 6.86 -16.49 11.23
CA ALA A 33 5.86 -15.55 11.75
C ALA A 33 4.54 -16.27 12.04
N LYS A 34 3.96 -15.99 13.21
CA LYS A 34 2.63 -16.47 13.59
C LYS A 34 1.62 -15.34 13.42
N PRO A 35 0.41 -15.64 12.92
CA PRO A 35 -0.65 -14.64 12.85
C PRO A 35 -0.94 -14.05 14.24
N ALA A 36 -0.82 -12.75 14.38
CA ALA A 36 -1.17 -12.02 15.59
C ALA A 36 -2.58 -11.42 15.48
N LYS A 37 -3.26 -11.26 16.61
CA LYS A 37 -4.49 -10.48 16.66
C LYS A 37 -4.11 -9.00 16.72
N LEU A 38 -4.14 -8.33 15.57
CA LEU A 38 -3.79 -6.93 15.43
C LEU A 38 -4.98 -6.02 15.75
N THR A 39 -4.71 -4.88 16.38
CA THR A 39 -5.70 -3.85 16.72
C THR A 39 -5.29 -2.49 16.15
N LEU A 40 -6.30 -1.68 15.77
CA LEU A 40 -6.05 -0.36 15.19
C LEU A 40 -5.28 0.55 16.13
N GLU A 41 -5.62 0.54 17.41
CA GLU A 41 -5.00 1.40 18.43
C GLU A 41 -3.53 1.02 18.71
N LYS A 42 -3.27 -0.26 18.93
CA LYS A 42 -1.93 -0.72 19.34
C LYS A 42 -1.00 -0.89 18.16
N ASP A 43 -1.50 -1.52 17.11
CA ASP A 43 -0.71 -2.03 16.00
C ASP A 43 -0.84 -1.17 14.74
N GLY A 44 -1.82 -0.26 14.72
CA GLY A 44 -2.11 0.62 13.59
C GLY A 44 -2.92 -0.02 12.48
N VAL A 45 -3.41 -1.24 12.68
CA VAL A 45 -4.19 -1.99 11.69
C VAL A 45 -5.21 -2.91 12.36
N GLN A 46 -6.36 -3.06 11.72
CA GLN A 46 -7.40 -4.00 12.15
C GLN A 46 -8.08 -4.66 10.96
N LEU A 47 -8.37 -5.94 11.10
CA LEU A 47 -9.14 -6.73 10.15
C LEU A 47 -10.57 -6.88 10.65
N TYR A 48 -11.53 -6.45 9.84
CA TYR A 48 -12.97 -6.63 10.02
C TYR A 48 -13.44 -7.75 9.12
N LYS A 49 -13.96 -8.81 9.72
CA LYS A 49 -14.38 -10.02 9.01
C LYS A 49 -15.80 -9.90 8.46
N SER A 50 -16.03 -10.39 7.23
CA SER A 50 -17.36 -10.56 6.63
C SER A 50 -18.21 -9.28 6.66
N VAL A 51 -17.59 -8.13 6.40
CA VAL A 51 -18.28 -6.82 6.37
C VAL A 51 -19.25 -6.75 5.20
N VAL A 52 -18.82 -7.26 4.04
CA VAL A 52 -19.58 -7.22 2.79
C VAL A 52 -20.25 -8.57 2.57
N SER A 53 -21.57 -8.56 2.32
CA SER A 53 -22.33 -9.79 2.05
C SER A 53 -21.95 -10.43 0.72
N PRO A 54 -22.11 -11.75 0.55
CA PRO A 54 -21.80 -12.44 -0.69
C PRO A 54 -22.48 -11.85 -1.93
N ASP A 55 -23.73 -11.46 -1.83
CA ASP A 55 -24.48 -10.86 -2.96
C ASP A 55 -23.87 -9.52 -3.41
N LYS A 56 -23.42 -8.70 -2.44
CA LYS A 56 -22.74 -7.44 -2.74
C LYS A 56 -21.34 -7.66 -3.32
N ILE A 57 -20.62 -8.66 -2.85
CA ILE A 57 -19.32 -9.02 -3.40
C ILE A 57 -19.47 -9.35 -4.90
N GLU A 58 -20.44 -10.20 -5.25
CA GLU A 58 -20.71 -10.59 -6.63
C GLU A 58 -21.15 -9.40 -7.49
N ARG A 59 -22.03 -8.55 -6.94
CA ARG A 59 -22.44 -7.30 -7.57
C ARG A 59 -21.27 -6.37 -7.85
N TRP A 60 -20.39 -6.15 -6.89
CA TRP A 60 -19.25 -5.25 -7.04
C TRP A 60 -18.17 -5.80 -7.97
N ARG A 61 -17.98 -7.13 -8.00
CA ARG A 61 -17.15 -7.79 -9.02
C ARG A 61 -17.69 -7.53 -10.43
N GLU A 62 -18.99 -7.68 -10.62
CA GLU A 62 -19.62 -7.44 -11.93
C GLU A 62 -19.52 -5.96 -12.35
N LEU A 63 -19.65 -5.02 -11.42
CA LEU A 63 -19.41 -3.59 -11.68
C LEU A 63 -17.97 -3.32 -12.11
N CYS A 64 -16.99 -3.96 -11.49
CA CYS A 64 -15.58 -3.87 -11.89
C CYS A 64 -15.37 -4.45 -13.29
N LYS A 65 -15.91 -5.62 -13.58
CA LYS A 65 -15.83 -6.31 -14.87
C LYS A 65 -16.44 -5.51 -16.01
N THR A 66 -17.60 -4.90 -15.75
CA THR A 66 -18.33 -4.06 -16.72
C THR A 66 -17.88 -2.61 -16.74
N LYS A 67 -16.84 -2.26 -15.98
CA LYS A 67 -16.24 -0.91 -15.86
C LYS A 67 -17.24 0.16 -15.39
N LYS A 68 -18.27 -0.22 -14.65
CA LYS A 68 -19.25 0.70 -14.04
C LYS A 68 -18.70 1.27 -12.71
N TYR A 69 -17.51 1.86 -12.76
CA TYR A 69 -16.76 2.27 -11.58
C TYR A 69 -17.43 3.39 -10.77
N LYS A 70 -18.16 4.29 -11.44
CA LYS A 70 -18.93 5.34 -10.76
C LYS A 70 -20.06 4.76 -9.91
N GLU A 71 -20.77 3.75 -10.44
CA GLU A 71 -21.82 3.02 -9.71
C GLU A 71 -21.21 2.27 -8.52
N LEU A 72 -20.09 1.57 -8.73
CA LEU A 72 -19.35 0.90 -7.66
C LEU A 72 -18.97 1.87 -6.54
N LYS A 73 -18.39 3.04 -6.86
CA LYS A 73 -18.04 4.06 -5.87
C LYS A 73 -19.26 4.49 -5.07
N THR A 74 -20.36 4.79 -5.75
CA THR A 74 -21.60 5.23 -5.10
C THR A 74 -22.14 4.15 -4.16
N GLU A 75 -22.22 2.89 -4.61
CA GLU A 75 -22.69 1.78 -3.78
C GLU A 75 -21.80 1.55 -2.55
N MET A 76 -20.46 1.55 -2.71
CA MET A 76 -19.53 1.34 -1.62
C MET A 76 -19.56 2.49 -0.60
N HIS A 77 -19.61 3.75 -1.05
CA HIS A 77 -19.67 4.92 -0.16
C HIS A 77 -20.99 4.99 0.63
N SER A 78 -22.09 4.47 0.08
CA SER A 78 -23.40 4.45 0.77
C SER A 78 -23.66 3.17 1.54
N ASP A 79 -22.75 2.19 1.49
CA ASP A 79 -22.94 0.91 2.17
C ASP A 79 -22.90 1.07 3.69
N LYS A 80 -23.94 0.60 4.39
CA LYS A 80 -24.09 0.75 5.83
C LYS A 80 -22.96 0.07 6.61
N ASN A 81 -22.58 -1.14 6.22
CA ASN A 81 -21.55 -1.90 6.94
C ASN A 81 -20.17 -1.23 6.75
N ILE A 82 -19.87 -0.71 5.56
CA ILE A 82 -18.68 0.08 5.30
C ILE A 82 -18.68 1.34 6.18
N GLN A 83 -19.80 2.05 6.26
CA GLN A 83 -19.94 3.23 7.10
C GLN A 83 -19.79 2.91 8.60
N GLU A 84 -20.29 1.77 9.06
CA GLU A 84 -20.10 1.30 10.44
C GLU A 84 -18.62 1.04 10.75
N VAL A 85 -17.88 0.44 9.83
CA VAL A 85 -16.41 0.28 9.98
C VAL A 85 -15.72 1.63 10.08
N VAL A 86 -16.09 2.62 9.26
CA VAL A 86 -15.54 3.98 9.35
C VAL A 86 -15.86 4.61 10.70
N LYS A 87 -17.11 4.54 11.15
CA LYS A 87 -17.57 5.10 12.42
C LYS A 87 -17.01 4.38 13.65
N SER A 88 -16.47 3.17 13.49
CA SER A 88 -15.81 2.46 14.59
C SER A 88 -14.50 3.12 15.05
N ILE A 89 -13.90 4.01 14.23
CA ILE A 89 -12.76 4.84 14.63
C ILE A 89 -13.24 5.94 15.57
N SER A 90 -14.15 6.77 15.11
CA SER A 90 -14.89 7.81 15.82
C SER A 90 -16.08 8.26 14.94
N PRO A 91 -17.20 8.75 15.55
CA PRO A 91 -18.37 9.20 14.81
C PRO A 91 -18.12 10.29 13.77
N GLU A 92 -17.07 11.10 13.95
CA GLU A 92 -16.73 12.22 13.06
C GLU A 92 -16.08 11.77 11.76
N TYR A 93 -15.40 10.62 11.75
CA TYR A 93 -14.66 10.16 10.58
C TYR A 93 -15.57 9.87 9.39
N ILE A 94 -15.07 10.23 8.20
CA ILE A 94 -15.80 10.08 6.93
C ILE A 94 -14.90 9.45 5.85
N LEU A 95 -15.54 8.86 4.84
CA LEU A 95 -14.88 8.50 3.59
C LEU A 95 -14.58 9.77 2.79
N GLN A 96 -13.36 9.89 2.29
CA GLN A 96 -13.01 10.92 1.33
C GLN A 96 -13.59 10.60 -0.05
N ASP A 97 -13.68 11.61 -0.92
CA ASP A 97 -14.04 11.46 -2.33
C ASP A 97 -12.92 10.77 -3.13
N TYR A 98 -12.57 9.58 -2.69
CA TYR A 98 -11.44 8.77 -3.15
C TYR A 98 -11.87 7.34 -3.39
N ILE A 99 -11.48 6.80 -4.54
CA ILE A 99 -11.51 5.37 -4.81
C ILE A 99 -10.32 4.95 -5.68
N TRP A 100 -9.65 3.88 -5.28
CA TRP A 100 -8.63 3.22 -6.10
C TRP A 100 -9.00 1.74 -6.24
N ILE A 101 -9.40 1.37 -7.44
CA ILE A 101 -9.77 0.00 -7.78
C ILE A 101 -8.51 -0.70 -8.27
N ILE A 102 -8.05 -1.72 -7.55
CA ILE A 102 -6.84 -2.45 -7.87
C ILE A 102 -7.25 -3.83 -8.37
N GLN A 103 -7.12 -4.04 -9.67
CA GLN A 103 -7.48 -5.29 -10.36
C GLN A 103 -6.28 -6.19 -10.52
N LYS A 104 -5.11 -5.61 -10.76
CA LYS A 104 -3.84 -6.33 -10.94
C LYS A 104 -2.72 -5.69 -10.17
N SER A 105 -1.70 -6.50 -9.89
CA SER A 105 -0.47 -6.09 -9.25
C SER A 105 -0.63 -5.57 -7.81
N SER A 106 0.47 -5.33 -7.17
CA SER A 106 0.55 -4.76 -5.83
C SER A 106 1.79 -3.90 -5.70
N VAL A 107 1.74 -2.91 -4.83
CA VAL A 107 2.93 -2.17 -4.39
C VAL A 107 3.71 -3.08 -3.45
N HIS A 108 4.76 -3.70 -3.98
CA HIS A 108 5.54 -4.73 -3.26
C HIS A 108 6.72 -4.17 -2.46
N THR A 109 6.83 -2.86 -2.34
CA THR A 109 7.79 -2.17 -1.48
C THR A 109 7.12 -1.66 -0.22
N CYS A 110 7.78 -1.80 0.93
CA CYS A 110 7.30 -1.23 2.19
C CYS A 110 7.20 0.29 2.07
N HIS A 111 6.09 0.86 2.50
CA HIS A 111 5.84 2.30 2.46
C HIS A 111 4.78 2.71 3.49
N ARG A 112 4.63 4.01 3.69
CA ARG A 112 3.50 4.67 4.36
C ARG A 112 2.64 5.36 3.33
N ASP A 113 1.37 5.54 3.63
CA ASP A 113 0.48 6.29 2.73
C ASP A 113 0.64 7.80 2.89
N ASN A 114 0.56 8.53 1.78
CA ASN A 114 0.77 9.99 1.76
C ASN A 114 -0.27 10.80 2.55
N ASN A 115 -1.43 10.23 2.92
CA ASN A 115 -2.41 10.89 3.76
C ASN A 115 -2.10 10.81 5.25
N GLY A 116 -0.94 10.29 5.64
CA GLY A 116 -0.48 10.26 7.03
C GLY A 116 0.02 11.63 7.51
N LYS A 117 -0.10 11.89 8.82
CA LYS A 117 0.39 13.12 9.47
C LYS A 117 1.88 13.39 9.25
N PHE A 118 2.67 12.34 9.04
CA PHE A 118 4.11 12.50 8.80
C PHE A 118 4.43 13.21 7.47
N PHE A 119 3.47 13.29 6.56
CA PHE A 119 3.65 13.87 5.22
C PHE A 119 2.83 15.14 4.98
N ASN A 120 1.95 15.52 5.92
CA ASN A 120 1.04 16.64 5.73
C ASN A 120 1.13 17.60 6.90
N GLU A 121 1.85 18.69 6.68
CA GLU A 121 1.95 19.77 7.67
C GLU A 121 0.56 20.36 7.94
N GLY A 122 0.25 20.58 9.22
CA GLY A 122 -1.06 21.12 9.65
C GLY A 122 -2.17 20.08 9.79
N GLN A 123 -1.95 18.81 9.43
CA GLN A 123 -2.92 17.74 9.69
C GLN A 123 -3.04 17.49 11.20
N LYS A 124 -4.26 17.54 11.74
CA LYS A 124 -4.52 17.43 13.19
C LYS A 124 -4.80 16.00 13.64
N HIS A 125 -5.56 15.26 12.84
CA HIS A 125 -6.04 13.91 13.18
C HIS A 125 -5.34 12.84 12.36
N ASP A 126 -5.30 11.62 12.86
CA ASP A 126 -4.83 10.49 12.08
C ASP A 126 -5.78 10.23 10.91
N SER A 127 -5.24 9.89 9.77
CA SER A 127 -6.01 9.40 8.63
C SER A 127 -5.77 7.91 8.45
N TYR A 128 -6.72 7.26 7.80
CA TYR A 128 -6.67 5.82 7.61
C TYR A 128 -6.86 5.46 6.14
N THR A 129 -6.36 4.30 5.80
CA THR A 129 -6.64 3.63 4.52
C THR A 129 -7.48 2.40 4.80
N MET A 130 -8.53 2.24 4.02
CA MET A 130 -9.42 1.10 4.06
C MET A 130 -9.29 0.29 2.78
N LEU A 131 -9.04 -1.01 2.89
CA LEU A 131 -9.01 -1.96 1.80
C LEU A 131 -10.18 -2.92 1.92
N VAL A 132 -11.04 -2.94 0.91
CA VAL A 132 -12.14 -3.90 0.79
C VAL A 132 -11.71 -4.99 -0.19
N TYR A 133 -11.60 -6.21 0.28
CA TYR A 133 -11.20 -7.35 -0.55
C TYR A 133 -12.43 -7.99 -1.19
N LEU A 134 -12.43 -8.07 -2.50
CA LEU A 134 -13.49 -8.74 -3.27
C LEU A 134 -13.09 -10.16 -3.67
N GLU A 135 -11.88 -10.58 -3.33
CA GLU A 135 -11.38 -11.94 -3.53
C GLU A 135 -10.69 -12.44 -2.26
N SER A 136 -10.76 -13.76 -2.04
CA SER A 136 -10.04 -14.40 -0.94
C SER A 136 -8.57 -14.57 -1.29
N MET A 137 -7.71 -14.26 -0.33
CA MET A 137 -6.26 -14.32 -0.50
C MET A 137 -5.61 -14.89 0.76
N ASP A 138 -4.64 -15.75 0.56
CA ASP A 138 -3.79 -16.31 1.62
C ASP A 138 -2.80 -15.28 2.21
N LYS A 139 -2.50 -14.24 1.44
CA LYS A 139 -1.68 -13.09 1.85
C LYS A 139 -2.23 -11.83 1.21
N CYS A 140 -2.74 -10.91 2.03
CA CYS A 140 -3.40 -9.69 1.55
C CYS A 140 -2.53 -8.46 1.66
N LEU A 141 -2.03 -8.21 2.87
CA LEU A 141 -1.25 -7.04 3.21
C LEU A 141 -0.21 -7.43 4.24
N GLY A 142 1.05 -7.09 4.01
CA GLY A 142 2.08 -7.15 5.03
C GLY A 142 2.15 -5.83 5.78
N VAL A 143 2.32 -5.87 7.10
CA VAL A 143 2.40 -4.69 7.95
C VAL A 143 3.54 -4.82 8.96
N ILE A 144 4.12 -3.69 9.37
CA ILE A 144 5.02 -3.62 10.53
C ILE A 144 4.21 -3.04 11.69
N PRO A 145 3.73 -3.89 12.64
CA PRO A 145 2.83 -3.46 13.70
C PRO A 145 3.45 -2.35 14.56
N GLY A 146 2.65 -1.33 14.91
CA GLY A 146 3.08 -0.21 15.75
C GLY A 146 3.94 0.86 15.06
N SER A 147 4.34 0.65 13.80
CA SER A 147 5.19 1.60 13.05
C SER A 147 4.54 2.97 12.79
N HIS A 148 3.23 3.08 12.97
CA HIS A 148 2.48 4.34 12.84
C HIS A 148 2.73 5.35 13.96
N LYS A 149 3.32 4.90 15.09
CA LYS A 149 3.50 5.74 16.29
C LYS A 149 4.64 6.75 16.15
N SER A 150 5.61 6.48 15.29
CA SER A 150 6.74 7.39 15.10
C SER A 150 7.34 7.25 13.71
N GLN A 151 7.67 8.37 13.09
CA GLN A 151 8.36 8.43 11.80
C GLN A 151 9.74 7.78 11.84
N TYR A 152 10.40 7.80 13.01
CA TYR A 152 11.80 7.37 13.17
C TYR A 152 11.95 5.98 13.78
N THR A 153 10.89 5.40 14.34
CA THR A 153 10.96 4.16 15.13
C THR A 153 11.46 2.96 14.32
N ASN A 154 11.31 2.97 13.00
CA ASN A 154 11.64 1.84 12.14
C ASN A 154 12.51 2.25 10.94
N ALA A 155 13.48 3.14 11.15
CA ALA A 155 14.44 3.49 10.09
C ALA A 155 15.16 2.25 9.54
N VAL A 156 15.48 1.31 10.43
CA VAL A 156 16.02 -0.01 10.10
C VAL A 156 15.22 -1.06 10.87
N ASN A 157 14.50 -1.91 10.16
CA ASN A 157 13.70 -2.99 10.74
C ASN A 157 14.48 -4.31 10.75
N ILE A 158 15.30 -4.51 11.76
CA ILE A 158 16.06 -5.75 11.95
C ILE A 158 15.32 -6.69 12.91
N THR A 159 14.52 -6.15 13.82
CA THR A 159 13.95 -6.90 14.95
C THR A 159 12.48 -7.29 14.77
N GLU A 160 11.72 -6.52 13.99
CA GLU A 160 10.30 -6.77 13.83
C GLU A 160 9.98 -7.44 12.50
N SER A 161 9.12 -8.45 12.54
CA SER A 161 8.66 -9.12 11.33
C SER A 161 7.59 -8.29 10.63
N VAL A 162 7.55 -8.39 9.31
CA VAL A 162 6.35 -8.03 8.57
C VAL A 162 5.32 -9.11 8.83
N GLU A 163 4.18 -8.74 9.38
CA GLU A 163 3.07 -9.65 9.60
C GLU A 163 2.13 -9.62 8.41
N ASP A 164 1.89 -10.78 7.80
CA ASP A 164 0.98 -10.90 6.67
C ASP A 164 -0.45 -11.13 7.18
N ILE A 165 -1.37 -10.30 6.70
CA ILE A 165 -2.81 -10.39 7.00
C ILE A 165 -3.46 -11.29 5.93
N ILE A 166 -4.29 -12.23 6.39
CA ILE A 166 -5.07 -13.14 5.55
C ILE A 166 -6.51 -12.63 5.47
N CYS A 167 -7.04 -12.50 4.26
CA CYS A 167 -8.41 -12.03 4.03
C CYS A 167 -9.24 -13.03 3.24
N SER A 168 -10.52 -13.03 3.54
CA SER A 168 -11.55 -13.61 2.68
C SER A 168 -12.25 -12.53 1.87
N ALA A 169 -12.91 -12.90 0.79
CA ALA A 169 -13.77 -11.96 0.07
C ALA A 169 -14.85 -11.41 1.03
N GLY A 170 -15.03 -10.09 1.02
CA GLY A 170 -15.93 -9.37 1.93
C GLY A 170 -15.29 -8.88 3.22
N ASP A 171 -14.03 -9.25 3.50
CA ASP A 171 -13.27 -8.68 4.60
C ASP A 171 -12.79 -7.26 4.28
N VAL A 172 -12.62 -6.46 5.34
CA VAL A 172 -12.10 -5.10 5.26
C VAL A 172 -10.88 -4.97 6.17
N ILE A 173 -9.79 -4.47 5.62
CA ILE A 173 -8.62 -4.02 6.42
C ILE A 173 -8.69 -2.50 6.56
N MET A 174 -8.60 -2.01 7.79
CA MET A 174 -8.41 -0.60 8.12
C MET A 174 -7.03 -0.42 8.73
N PHE A 175 -6.24 0.53 8.23
CA PHE A 175 -4.94 0.82 8.83
C PHE A 175 -4.63 2.32 8.85
N ASN A 176 -3.86 2.74 9.85
CA ASN A 176 -3.36 4.11 9.98
C ASN A 176 -2.46 4.44 8.79
N ALA A 177 -2.63 5.59 8.16
CA ALA A 177 -1.86 6.00 6.99
C ALA A 177 -0.34 6.10 7.25
N ASN A 178 0.05 6.34 8.50
CA ASN A 178 1.46 6.33 8.90
C ASN A 178 2.03 4.92 9.14
N LEU A 179 1.22 3.86 9.05
CA LEU A 179 1.69 2.49 9.22
C LEU A 179 2.56 2.07 8.03
N VAL A 180 3.74 1.51 8.31
CA VAL A 180 4.57 0.89 7.29
C VAL A 180 3.90 -0.41 6.86
N HIS A 181 3.58 -0.50 5.58
CA HIS A 181 2.92 -1.64 4.99
C HIS A 181 3.46 -1.98 3.61
N VAL A 182 3.11 -3.15 3.11
CA VAL A 182 3.60 -3.68 1.83
C VAL A 182 2.56 -4.58 1.19
N GLY A 183 2.37 -4.46 -0.12
CA GLY A 183 1.59 -5.41 -0.89
C GLY A 183 2.27 -6.78 -0.93
N THR A 184 1.47 -7.82 -0.92
CA THR A 184 1.96 -9.19 -0.95
C THR A 184 2.32 -9.64 -2.37
N LEU A 185 3.30 -10.53 -2.47
CA LEU A 185 3.67 -11.19 -3.71
C LEU A 185 2.93 -12.53 -3.78
N THR A 186 1.69 -12.49 -4.24
CA THR A 186 0.89 -13.70 -4.50
C THR A 186 1.35 -14.39 -5.78
N GLU A 187 0.92 -15.64 -5.97
CA GLU A 187 1.18 -16.36 -7.23
C GLU A 187 0.42 -15.77 -8.39
N LYS A 188 -0.77 -15.23 -8.10
CA LYS A 188 -1.61 -14.52 -9.06
C LYS A 188 -1.53 -13.03 -8.77
N ASP A 189 -1.22 -12.23 -9.78
CA ASP A 189 -1.29 -10.77 -9.68
C ASP A 189 -2.74 -10.25 -9.74
N ASP A 190 -3.70 -11.11 -10.11
CA ASP A 190 -5.12 -10.81 -10.12
C ASP A 190 -5.68 -10.91 -8.71
N ASN A 191 -5.88 -9.78 -8.07
CA ASN A 191 -6.39 -9.70 -6.70
C ASN A 191 -7.28 -8.45 -6.55
N LEU A 192 -8.51 -8.58 -6.97
CA LEU A 192 -9.45 -7.47 -6.95
C LEU A 192 -9.72 -6.96 -5.53
N ARG A 193 -9.33 -5.73 -5.29
CA ARG A 193 -9.59 -5.00 -4.06
C ARG A 193 -9.82 -3.53 -4.33
N VAL A 194 -10.51 -2.87 -3.42
CA VAL A 194 -10.81 -1.44 -3.51
C VAL A 194 -10.21 -0.73 -2.31
N GLN A 195 -9.43 0.31 -2.59
CA GLN A 195 -8.85 1.18 -1.57
C GLN A 195 -9.68 2.46 -1.46
N MET A 196 -10.01 2.83 -0.23
CA MET A 196 -10.66 4.08 0.12
C MET A 196 -9.87 4.81 1.21
N LYS A 197 -10.05 6.11 1.31
CA LYS A 197 -9.39 6.94 2.34
C LYS A 197 -10.42 7.43 3.35
N VAL A 198 -10.02 7.41 4.62
CA VAL A 198 -10.85 7.78 5.76
C VAL A 198 -10.13 8.88 6.54
N SER A 199 -10.81 10.00 6.76
CA SER A 199 -10.21 11.16 7.42
C SER A 199 -11.20 11.90 8.31
N HIS A 200 -10.67 12.65 9.25
CA HIS A 200 -11.47 13.62 10.01
C HIS A 200 -11.83 14.82 9.12
N PRO A 201 -13.05 15.37 9.19
CA PRO A 201 -13.49 16.50 8.37
C PRO A 201 -12.57 17.73 8.47
N ASP A 202 -12.01 18.00 9.66
CA ASP A 202 -11.12 19.14 9.89
C ASP A 202 -9.84 19.13 9.04
N ASP A 203 -9.44 17.94 8.58
CA ASP A 203 -8.21 17.75 7.81
C ASP A 203 -8.45 17.70 6.29
N LEU A 204 -9.70 17.79 5.83
CA LEU A 204 -10.02 17.71 4.40
C LEU A 204 -9.36 18.82 3.58
N ALA A 205 -9.18 20.02 4.15
CA ALA A 205 -8.50 21.11 3.47
C ALA A 205 -7.02 20.80 3.20
N VAL A 206 -6.35 20.12 4.13
CA VAL A 206 -4.96 19.68 4.00
C VAL A 206 -4.84 18.51 3.04
N LEU A 207 -5.85 17.64 3.00
CA LEU A 207 -5.91 16.42 2.19
C LEU A 207 -6.72 16.60 0.89
N ASN A 208 -6.88 17.85 0.42
CA ASN A 208 -7.72 18.18 -0.74
C ASN A 208 -7.26 17.54 -2.07
N TYR A 209 -6.00 17.16 -2.18
CA TYR A 209 -5.43 16.47 -3.34
C TYR A 209 -6.01 15.06 -3.56
N TYR A 210 -6.77 14.53 -2.60
CA TYR A 210 -7.54 13.29 -2.77
C TYR A 210 -9.00 13.54 -3.18
N GLN A 211 -9.41 14.79 -3.31
CA GLN A 211 -10.75 15.10 -3.81
C GLN A 211 -10.85 14.68 -5.28
N ASN A 212 -11.94 13.98 -5.61
CA ASN A 212 -12.19 13.44 -6.94
C ASN A 212 -11.09 12.49 -7.46
N PHE A 213 -10.50 11.69 -6.56
CA PHE A 213 -9.48 10.70 -6.92
C PHE A 213 -10.15 9.38 -7.30
N ASN A 214 -10.24 9.10 -8.60
CA ASN A 214 -10.97 7.96 -9.17
C ASN A 214 -10.04 7.10 -10.05
N LYS A 215 -9.21 6.24 -9.45
CA LYS A 215 -8.16 5.49 -10.15
C LYS A 215 -8.49 4.02 -10.32
N VAL A 216 -7.99 3.44 -11.40
CA VAL A 216 -8.05 2.00 -11.68
C VAL A 216 -6.65 1.51 -12.03
N LEU A 217 -6.11 0.60 -11.23
CA LEU A 217 -4.86 -0.08 -11.50
C LEU A 217 -5.16 -1.47 -12.08
N ASN A 218 -4.94 -1.60 -13.37
CA ASN A 218 -5.06 -2.87 -14.11
C ASN A 218 -3.81 -3.07 -14.98
N ARG A 219 -2.65 -3.16 -14.31
CA ARG A 219 -1.34 -3.23 -14.96
C ARG A 219 -0.50 -4.32 -14.33
N ASP A 220 0.13 -5.13 -15.16
CA ASP A 220 1.05 -6.15 -14.72
C ASP A 220 2.40 -5.53 -14.29
N ASN A 221 3.05 -6.17 -13.36
CA ASN A 221 4.44 -5.89 -13.02
C ASN A 221 5.35 -6.76 -13.89
N ASN A 222 6.18 -6.13 -14.73
CA ASN A 222 7.05 -6.82 -15.66
C ASN A 222 8.37 -7.33 -15.05
N ASN A 223 8.65 -6.94 -13.79
CA ASN A 223 9.85 -7.43 -13.12
C ASN A 223 9.70 -8.90 -12.72
N PRO A 224 10.77 -9.71 -12.84
CA PRO A 224 10.78 -11.08 -12.36
C PRO A 224 10.43 -11.18 -10.86
N ARG A 225 9.71 -12.22 -10.46
CA ARG A 225 9.27 -12.42 -9.06
C ARG A 225 10.43 -12.38 -8.07
N ILE A 226 11.60 -12.97 -8.44
CA ILE A 226 12.78 -12.95 -7.58
C ILE A 226 13.28 -11.52 -7.32
N LEU A 227 13.28 -10.65 -8.33
CA LEU A 227 13.65 -9.25 -8.17
C LEU A 227 12.65 -8.51 -7.27
N ARG A 228 11.35 -8.73 -7.48
CA ARG A 228 10.29 -8.16 -6.63
C ARG A 228 10.45 -8.61 -5.17
N GLN A 229 10.78 -9.88 -4.93
CA GLN A 229 11.03 -10.41 -3.59
C GLN A 229 12.25 -9.73 -2.94
N MET A 230 13.34 -9.54 -3.68
CA MET A 230 14.51 -8.82 -3.17
C MET A 230 14.19 -7.36 -2.85
N GLN A 231 13.48 -6.67 -3.73
CA GLN A 231 13.03 -5.28 -3.51
C GLN A 231 12.14 -5.17 -2.28
N ARG A 232 11.20 -6.11 -2.10
CA ARG A 232 10.35 -6.20 -0.91
C ARG A 232 11.18 -6.36 0.36
N SER A 233 12.09 -7.34 0.39
CA SER A 233 12.95 -7.61 1.56
C SER A 233 13.80 -6.41 1.94
N VAL A 234 14.45 -5.76 0.96
CA VAL A 234 15.29 -4.59 1.22
C VAL A 234 14.46 -3.42 1.73
N SER A 235 13.30 -3.13 1.12
CA SER A 235 12.45 -2.03 1.55
C SER A 235 11.83 -2.25 2.94
N CYS A 236 11.52 -3.51 3.30
CA CYS A 236 11.00 -3.83 4.64
C CYS A 236 12.11 -3.87 5.70
N THR A 237 13.37 -4.04 5.31
CA THR A 237 14.51 -3.90 6.21
C THR A 237 14.87 -2.43 6.45
N PHE A 238 14.69 -1.58 5.45
CA PHE A 238 14.98 -0.14 5.51
C PHE A 238 13.73 0.69 5.17
N PRO A 239 12.72 0.72 6.03
CA PRO A 239 11.46 1.43 5.74
C PRO A 239 11.63 2.94 5.50
N ILE A 240 12.70 3.55 6.03
CA ILE A 240 13.00 4.97 5.80
C ILE A 240 13.26 5.29 4.31
N VAL A 241 13.75 4.33 3.55
CA VAL A 241 13.92 4.49 2.09
C VAL A 241 12.58 4.62 1.41
N SER A 242 11.57 3.96 1.95
CA SER A 242 10.19 4.03 1.44
C SER A 242 9.56 5.39 1.61
N ASP A 243 9.79 6.06 2.75
CA ASP A 243 9.30 7.40 3.00
C ASP A 243 9.88 8.40 2.00
N PHE A 244 11.16 8.26 1.66
CA PHE A 244 11.80 9.05 0.62
C PHE A 244 11.21 8.77 -0.76
N THR A 245 10.99 7.51 -1.10
CA THR A 245 10.45 7.11 -2.41
C THR A 245 8.96 7.42 -2.56
N GLN A 246 8.24 7.65 -1.46
CA GLN A 246 6.83 8.09 -1.46
C GLN A 246 6.66 9.60 -1.65
N SER A 247 7.73 10.37 -1.83
CA SER A 247 7.60 11.77 -2.17
C SER A 247 6.76 11.95 -3.44
N GLU A 248 6.03 13.05 -3.54
CA GLU A 248 5.15 13.37 -4.69
C GLU A 248 5.85 13.23 -6.04
N ASN A 249 7.13 13.57 -6.07
CA ASN A 249 7.93 13.56 -7.29
C ASN A 249 8.39 12.16 -7.72
N ILE A 250 8.33 11.15 -6.84
CA ILE A 250 8.91 9.83 -7.10
C ILE A 250 7.84 8.76 -7.29
N SER A 251 6.83 8.68 -6.43
CA SER A 251 5.86 7.57 -6.47
C SER A 251 4.40 8.00 -6.48
N SER A 252 4.12 9.29 -6.35
CA SER A 252 2.74 9.79 -6.27
C SER A 252 2.08 9.83 -7.65
N SER A 253 0.87 9.29 -7.74
CA SER A 253 -0.01 9.48 -8.90
C SER A 253 -0.80 10.79 -8.85
N ARG A 254 -0.53 11.67 -7.89
CA ARG A 254 -1.25 12.93 -7.68
C ARG A 254 -1.21 13.88 -8.87
N GLY A 255 -0.09 13.89 -9.61
CA GLY A 255 0.13 14.81 -10.73
C GLY A 255 -0.66 14.51 -12.00
N THR A 256 -1.22 13.29 -12.16
CA THR A 256 -1.85 12.88 -13.42
C THR A 256 -3.29 13.36 -13.57
N ASP A 257 -3.96 13.77 -12.48
CA ASP A 257 -5.37 14.16 -12.50
C ASP A 257 -5.63 15.52 -13.16
N ASN A 258 -4.64 16.40 -13.08
CA ASN A 258 -4.71 17.75 -13.63
C ASN A 258 -4.00 17.89 -14.99
N GLY A 259 -3.69 16.76 -15.66
CA GLY A 259 -2.92 16.74 -16.89
C GLY A 259 -1.43 17.04 -16.69
N ALA A 260 -0.93 17.02 -15.45
CA ALA A 260 0.49 17.14 -15.19
C ALA A 260 1.21 15.86 -15.64
N GLU A 261 2.30 16.03 -16.37
CA GLU A 261 3.14 14.89 -16.75
C GLU A 261 3.81 14.28 -15.52
N ILE A 262 3.87 12.93 -15.48
CA ILE A 262 4.65 12.24 -14.45
C ILE A 262 6.14 12.64 -14.57
N SER A 263 6.75 12.89 -13.42
CA SER A 263 8.16 13.33 -13.37
C SER A 263 9.11 12.23 -13.88
N SER A 264 10.30 12.64 -14.31
CA SER A 264 11.36 11.68 -14.68
C SER A 264 11.72 10.75 -13.51
N ALA A 265 11.66 11.25 -12.28
CA ALA A 265 11.91 10.46 -11.08
C ALA A 265 10.82 9.38 -10.89
N GLN A 266 9.55 9.70 -11.10
CA GLN A 266 8.45 8.73 -11.08
C GLN A 266 8.59 7.68 -12.19
N LYS A 267 8.97 8.10 -13.40
CA LYS A 267 9.22 7.16 -14.52
C LYS A 267 10.37 6.20 -14.20
N LEU A 268 11.46 6.72 -13.64
CA LEU A 268 12.61 5.90 -13.23
C LEU A 268 12.24 4.93 -12.11
N PHE A 269 11.52 5.40 -11.08
CA PHE A 269 11.03 4.57 -10.00
C PHE A 269 10.12 3.45 -10.54
N SER A 270 9.15 3.81 -11.38
CA SER A 270 8.24 2.84 -12.00
C SER A 270 8.98 1.79 -12.82
N TRP A 271 10.00 2.21 -13.59
CA TRP A 271 10.81 1.28 -14.35
C TRP A 271 11.62 0.33 -13.46
N LEU A 272 12.23 0.84 -12.40
CA LEU A 272 13.04 0.02 -11.49
C LEU A 272 12.20 -1.01 -10.74
N PHE A 273 11.03 -0.60 -10.22
CA PHE A 273 10.22 -1.44 -9.35
C PHE A 273 9.13 -2.25 -10.07
N TYR A 274 8.69 -1.80 -11.25
CA TYR A 274 7.60 -2.45 -11.98
C TYR A 274 7.97 -2.88 -13.40
N GLY A 275 9.19 -2.58 -13.86
CA GLY A 275 9.66 -2.92 -15.19
C GLY A 275 8.94 -2.16 -16.31
N ARG A 276 8.33 -1.01 -15.98
CA ARG A 276 7.59 -0.15 -16.90
C ARG A 276 7.57 1.29 -16.38
N THR A 277 7.65 2.28 -17.24
CA THR A 277 7.77 3.70 -16.86
C THR A 277 6.43 4.36 -16.51
N ASP A 278 5.31 3.73 -16.85
CA ASP A 278 3.96 4.27 -16.77
C ASP A 278 3.10 3.67 -15.65
N PHE A 279 3.71 2.92 -14.70
CA PHE A 279 2.95 2.18 -13.68
C PHE A 279 1.99 3.09 -12.89
N TYR A 280 2.47 4.27 -12.49
CA TYR A 280 1.69 5.27 -11.75
C TYR A 280 1.04 6.34 -12.63
N ASP A 281 1.16 6.24 -13.96
CA ASP A 281 0.45 7.13 -14.87
C ASP A 281 -1.01 6.67 -14.99
N LEU A 282 -1.78 6.99 -13.99
CA LEU A 282 -3.17 6.57 -13.83
C LEU A 282 -4.08 7.81 -13.86
N PRO A 283 -4.63 8.19 -15.02
CA PRO A 283 -5.64 9.24 -15.07
C PRO A 283 -6.90 8.84 -14.29
N ASN A 284 -7.73 9.82 -13.94
CA ASN A 284 -9.04 9.50 -13.41
C ASN A 284 -9.82 8.64 -14.42
N ALA A 285 -10.45 7.59 -13.94
CA ALA A 285 -11.17 6.63 -14.79
C ALA A 285 -12.61 7.06 -15.08
N PHE A 286 -13.14 8.03 -14.30
CA PHE A 286 -14.50 8.56 -14.44
C PHE A 286 -14.69 9.88 -13.70
#